data_cf9ad08c60ce1ec4647758dce3ed27ca
#
_entry.id   cf9ad08c60ce1ec4647758dce3ed27ca
#
_cell.length_a   1.000
_cell.length_b   1.000
_cell.length_c   1.000
_cell.angle_alpha   90.00
_cell.angle_beta   90.00
_cell.angle_gamma   90.00
#
_symmetry.space_group_name_H-M   'P 1'
#
loop_
_entity.id
_entity.type
_entity.pdbx_description
1 polymer ?
#
loop_
_entity_poly.entity_id
_entity_poly.type
_entity_poly.pdbx_seq_one_letter_code
_entity_poly.pdbx_strand_id
1 'polypeptide(L)'
;MPNTFRFPLVRRLWPVLGALGLVLSPLLAQAAIPIQHWTHASGARVYLVQSPTIPMLDVQIDLDGGSRRDPADKAGLASATASMLSAGVAARDSQPALDENALSGAWVDLGAQMGTSASSDRFSVSLRSLTEPDLLEKAVALAARQLLSPDWTASVWERDRLRWLASLKEAETRPGTLAGRAFSQAVYGSHPYGLETTAATLNAMGVDDMRAFYRRHMVACRAQVSLVGAIDRATAERIVDRFMAALAPNGCEPLAAVPEIAPLTRGVDLRLPFDAAQAQVLIGQPGHRRNDPDFFPLFVGNYILGGGGFVSRLTTEVREKRGLSYSAYSYFAPGLHAGAFQVGLTTRPDQAAQAVSVAQDVVRRFVAEGPNEAELKAAKDFLINGFALRFDSNRKLLDNVANIAWNGLPLDYLDTWTGKVQAVSTADIRRAFARVLQPERMVTVVVGAKP
;
A
#
# COMPACT_ATOMS: atom_id res chain seq x y z
N MET A 1 -12.85 57.31 69.01
CA MET A 1 -13.68 56.62 70.00
C MET A 1 -14.10 55.29 69.43
N PRO A 2 -13.81 54.21 70.15
CA PRO A 2 -13.97 52.86 69.64
C PRO A 2 -15.33 52.27 70.08
N ASN A 3 -15.86 51.37 69.25
CA ASN A 3 -16.89 50.47 69.74
C ASN A 3 -16.54 49.04 69.38
N THR A 4 -16.15 48.31 70.42
CA THR A 4 -15.97 46.88 70.49
C THR A 4 -17.31 46.17 70.56
N PHE A 5 -17.58 45.22 69.68
CA PHE A 5 -18.61 44.22 69.93
C PHE A 5 -17.98 42.82 69.90
N ARG A 6 -18.02 42.18 71.07
CA ARG A 6 -17.72 40.76 71.30
C ARG A 6 -18.96 39.95 70.96
N PHE A 7 -18.80 38.84 70.17
CA PHE A 7 -19.79 37.77 70.12
C PHE A 7 -19.16 36.42 70.47
N PRO A 8 -19.91 35.53 71.09
CA PRO A 8 -19.37 34.35 71.77
C PRO A 8 -19.20 33.15 70.88
N LEU A 9 -18.20 32.31 71.28
CA LEU A 9 -17.95 30.98 70.67
C LEU A 9 -19.15 30.06 70.90
N VAL A 10 -19.70 29.54 69.81
CA VAL A 10 -20.55 28.35 69.82
C VAL A 10 -19.80 27.22 69.11
N ARG A 11 -19.31 26.26 69.91
CA ARG A 11 -18.79 24.97 69.41
C ARG A 11 -19.94 24.17 68.81
N ARG A 12 -19.91 23.92 67.47
CA ARG A 12 -20.74 22.88 66.91
C ARG A 12 -19.79 21.80 66.36
N LEU A 13 -19.92 20.62 66.95
CA LEU A 13 -19.40 19.34 66.45
C LEU A 13 -20.12 19.00 65.18
N TRP A 14 -19.36 18.85 64.04
CA TRP A 14 -19.85 18.25 62.85
C TRP A 14 -19.22 16.85 62.68
N PRO A 15 -20.02 15.83 62.32
CA PRO A 15 -19.53 14.50 62.09
C PRO A 15 -18.83 14.48 60.70
N VAL A 16 -17.66 13.85 60.65
CA VAL A 16 -16.92 13.52 59.45
C VAL A 16 -17.65 12.42 58.72
N LEU A 17 -18.42 12.77 57.70
CA LEU A 17 -18.92 11.83 56.69
C LEU A 17 -17.85 11.76 55.58
N GLY A 18 -17.10 10.64 55.58
CA GLY A 18 -16.16 10.31 54.52
C GLY A 18 -16.91 10.05 53.21
N ALA A 19 -16.87 10.99 52.28
CA ALA A 19 -17.27 10.77 50.90
C ALA A 19 -16.13 10.05 50.17
N LEU A 20 -16.26 8.72 50.03
CA LEU A 20 -15.46 7.93 49.08
C LEU A 20 -15.91 8.33 47.68
N GLY A 21 -15.26 9.34 47.09
CA GLY A 21 -15.40 9.68 45.69
C GLY A 21 -14.77 8.59 44.82
N LEU A 22 -15.58 7.67 44.32
CA LEU A 22 -15.19 6.83 43.17
C LEU A 22 -14.90 7.77 41.99
N VAL A 23 -13.62 8.01 41.73
CA VAL A 23 -13.17 8.60 40.48
C VAL A 23 -13.39 7.53 39.41
N LEU A 24 -14.58 7.54 38.79
CA LEU A 24 -14.79 6.89 37.47
C LEU A 24 -13.95 7.69 36.47
N SER A 25 -12.70 7.28 36.26
CA SER A 25 -11.97 7.67 35.04
C SER A 25 -12.76 7.12 33.86
N PRO A 26 -13.24 7.94 32.94
CA PRO A 26 -13.76 7.40 31.69
C PRO A 26 -12.58 6.72 30.99
N LEU A 27 -12.54 5.40 30.99
CA LEU A 27 -11.82 4.64 30.00
C LEU A 27 -12.40 5.13 28.67
N LEU A 28 -11.67 5.99 27.98
CA LEU A 28 -11.90 6.26 26.57
C LEU A 28 -11.70 4.91 25.86
N ALA A 29 -12.76 4.11 25.84
CA ALA A 29 -12.85 2.95 24.98
C ALA A 29 -12.71 3.51 23.55
N GLN A 30 -11.54 3.36 22.98
CA GLN A 30 -11.33 3.62 21.56
C GLN A 30 -12.34 2.72 20.86
N ALA A 31 -13.34 3.31 20.21
CA ALA A 31 -14.39 2.55 19.56
C ALA A 31 -13.72 1.62 18.55
N ALA A 32 -13.85 0.32 18.77
CA ALA A 32 -13.36 -0.68 17.82
C ALA A 32 -13.96 -0.40 16.45
N ILE A 33 -13.16 -0.58 15.39
CA ILE A 33 -13.66 -0.52 14.01
C ILE A 33 -14.19 -1.90 13.66
N PRO A 34 -15.51 -2.14 13.75
CA PRO A 34 -16.06 -3.48 13.58
C PRO A 34 -16.03 -3.88 12.11
N ILE A 35 -15.07 -4.72 11.74
CA ILE A 35 -15.02 -5.34 10.41
C ILE A 35 -15.94 -6.57 10.41
N GLN A 36 -17.08 -6.48 9.76
CA GLN A 36 -17.93 -7.64 9.48
C GLN A 36 -17.31 -8.47 8.36
N HIS A 37 -17.20 -9.78 8.55
CA HIS A 37 -16.62 -10.69 7.57
C HIS A 37 -17.51 -11.89 7.33
N TRP A 38 -17.65 -12.30 6.05
CA TRP A 38 -18.31 -13.53 5.64
C TRP A 38 -17.80 -14.03 4.29
N THR A 39 -18.12 -15.27 3.99
CA THR A 39 -17.90 -15.87 2.67
C THR A 39 -19.19 -15.83 1.88
N HIS A 40 -19.16 -15.23 0.70
CA HIS A 40 -20.28 -15.21 -0.24
C HIS A 40 -20.48 -16.59 -0.90
N ALA A 41 -21.68 -16.86 -1.44
CA ALA A 41 -22.01 -18.14 -2.10
C ALA A 41 -21.07 -18.50 -3.27
N SER A 42 -20.47 -17.50 -3.94
CA SER A 42 -19.45 -17.71 -4.98
C SER A 42 -18.08 -18.16 -4.44
N GLY A 43 -17.86 -18.14 -3.13
CA GLY A 43 -16.56 -18.34 -2.50
C GLY A 43 -15.78 -17.05 -2.23
N ALA A 44 -16.23 -15.89 -2.72
CA ALA A 44 -15.60 -14.60 -2.43
C ALA A 44 -15.62 -14.29 -0.92
N ARG A 45 -14.54 -13.71 -0.42
CA ARG A 45 -14.46 -13.23 0.96
C ARG A 45 -14.85 -11.76 1.03
N VAL A 46 -15.80 -11.43 1.90
CA VAL A 46 -16.37 -10.09 2.00
C VAL A 46 -16.05 -9.48 3.36
N TYR A 47 -15.65 -8.20 3.35
CA TYR A 47 -15.29 -7.40 4.51
C TYR A 47 -16.05 -6.08 4.45
N LEU A 48 -16.85 -5.78 5.47
CA LEU A 48 -17.67 -4.58 5.53
C LEU A 48 -17.38 -3.78 6.78
N VAL A 49 -17.14 -2.49 6.63
CA VAL A 49 -17.21 -1.49 7.70
C VAL A 49 -18.34 -0.52 7.42
N GLN A 50 -19.33 -0.50 8.30
CA GLN A 50 -20.41 0.49 8.21
C GLN A 50 -19.91 1.84 8.71
N SER A 51 -19.97 2.86 7.86
CA SER A 51 -19.56 4.24 8.13
C SER A 51 -20.66 5.21 7.71
N PRO A 52 -21.67 5.44 8.58
CA PRO A 52 -22.88 6.19 8.21
C PRO A 52 -22.69 7.71 8.18
N THR A 53 -21.53 8.22 8.56
CA THR A 53 -21.29 9.68 8.72
C THR A 53 -21.43 10.45 7.40
N ILE A 54 -21.05 9.84 6.28
CA ILE A 54 -21.13 10.45 4.95
C ILE A 54 -21.91 9.48 4.07
N PRO A 55 -22.93 9.98 3.27
CA PRO A 55 -23.75 9.12 2.43
C PRO A 55 -22.98 8.65 1.18
N MET A 56 -21.88 7.95 1.39
CA MET A 56 -20.98 7.42 0.36
C MET A 56 -20.63 5.98 0.62
N LEU A 57 -20.34 5.27 -0.44
CA LEU A 57 -19.80 3.90 -0.44
C LEU A 57 -18.50 3.88 -1.23
N ASP A 58 -17.48 3.28 -0.63
CA ASP A 58 -16.26 2.86 -1.29
C ASP A 58 -16.18 1.33 -1.30
N VAL A 59 -15.94 0.75 -2.47
CA VAL A 59 -15.76 -0.69 -2.68
C VAL A 59 -14.41 -0.94 -3.30
N GLN A 60 -13.74 -2.02 -2.90
CA GLN A 60 -12.57 -2.55 -3.56
C GLN A 60 -12.70 -4.07 -3.70
N ILE A 61 -12.45 -4.56 -4.92
CA ILE A 61 -12.39 -5.99 -5.24
C ILE A 61 -10.95 -6.30 -5.62
N ASP A 62 -10.29 -7.12 -4.83
CA ASP A 62 -8.91 -7.57 -5.07
C ASP A 62 -8.90 -9.03 -5.53
N LEU A 63 -8.12 -9.29 -6.58
CA LEU A 63 -7.96 -10.62 -7.18
C LEU A 63 -6.48 -10.93 -7.39
N ASP A 64 -6.12 -12.20 -7.36
CA ASP A 64 -4.76 -12.69 -7.62
C ASP A 64 -4.47 -12.65 -9.13
N GLY A 65 -4.21 -11.45 -9.63
CA GLY A 65 -3.96 -11.12 -11.03
C GLY A 65 -3.00 -9.92 -11.16
N GLY A 66 -2.11 -9.73 -10.19
CA GLY A 66 -1.06 -8.70 -10.26
C GLY A 66 0.05 -9.08 -11.26
N SER A 67 1.00 -8.15 -11.47
CA SER A 67 2.06 -8.31 -12.47
C SER A 67 2.98 -9.52 -12.23
N ARG A 68 3.03 -10.08 -11.00
CA ARG A 68 3.72 -11.34 -10.75
C ARG A 68 3.09 -12.56 -11.48
N ARG A 69 1.92 -12.36 -12.07
CA ARG A 69 1.21 -13.34 -12.90
C ARG A 69 1.44 -13.15 -14.40
N ASP A 70 2.13 -12.09 -14.79
CA ASP A 70 2.47 -11.84 -16.18
C ASP A 70 3.42 -12.93 -16.69
N PRO A 71 3.24 -13.40 -17.94
CA PRO A 71 4.30 -14.12 -18.64
C PRO A 71 5.53 -13.22 -18.79
N ALA A 72 6.72 -13.77 -18.66
CA ALA A 72 7.96 -12.97 -18.69
C ALA A 72 8.14 -12.20 -20.01
N ASP A 73 7.72 -12.77 -21.12
CA ASP A 73 7.74 -12.16 -22.45
C ASP A 73 6.62 -11.14 -22.68
N LYS A 74 5.65 -11.04 -21.73
CA LYS A 74 4.52 -10.09 -21.74
C LYS A 74 4.41 -9.32 -20.43
N ALA A 75 5.53 -8.99 -19.81
CA ALA A 75 5.55 -8.16 -18.60
C ALA A 75 4.83 -6.83 -18.86
N GLY A 76 3.89 -6.47 -17.98
CA GLY A 76 2.96 -5.35 -18.12
C GLY A 76 1.54 -5.77 -18.53
N LEU A 77 1.28 -7.07 -18.79
CA LEU A 77 -0.01 -7.57 -19.23
C LEU A 77 -1.13 -7.31 -18.22
N ALA A 78 -0.89 -7.50 -16.93
CA ALA A 78 -1.86 -7.18 -15.88
C ALA A 78 -2.25 -5.70 -15.91
N SER A 79 -1.27 -4.80 -16.04
CA SER A 79 -1.50 -3.35 -16.11
C SER A 79 -2.24 -2.94 -17.39
N ALA A 80 -1.87 -3.54 -18.53
CA ALA A 80 -2.55 -3.31 -19.81
C ALA A 80 -4.01 -3.81 -19.75
N THR A 81 -4.25 -4.98 -19.16
CA THR A 81 -5.59 -5.52 -18.94
C THR A 81 -6.43 -4.59 -18.06
N ALA A 82 -5.85 -4.07 -16.97
CA ALA A 82 -6.53 -3.12 -16.09
C ALA A 82 -6.88 -1.82 -16.83
N SER A 83 -5.96 -1.27 -17.61
CA SER A 83 -6.20 -0.06 -18.40
C SER A 83 -7.34 -0.24 -19.41
N MET A 84 -7.38 -1.38 -20.10
CA MET A 84 -8.37 -1.66 -21.12
C MET A 84 -9.81 -1.85 -20.58
N LEU A 85 -9.99 -2.06 -19.28
CA LEU A 85 -11.34 -2.09 -18.71
C LEU A 85 -12.06 -0.74 -18.79
N SER A 86 -11.33 0.37 -18.92
CA SER A 86 -11.90 1.71 -19.13
C SER A 86 -12.05 2.10 -20.61
N ALA A 87 -11.65 1.23 -21.54
CA ALA A 87 -11.73 1.49 -22.98
C ALA A 87 -13.17 1.47 -23.52
N GLY A 88 -14.12 0.90 -22.77
CA GLY A 88 -15.53 0.83 -23.13
C GLY A 88 -16.20 -0.44 -22.63
N VAL A 89 -17.47 -0.56 -22.97
CA VAL A 89 -18.33 -1.72 -22.64
C VAL A 89 -19.01 -2.20 -23.90
N ALA A 90 -18.87 -3.49 -24.22
CA ALA A 90 -19.49 -4.09 -25.37
C ALA A 90 -21.03 -4.10 -25.27
N ALA A 91 -21.70 -4.10 -26.42
CA ALA A 91 -23.15 -4.30 -26.47
C ALA A 91 -23.50 -5.69 -25.89
N ARG A 92 -24.57 -5.72 -25.10
CA ARG A 92 -25.06 -6.98 -24.53
C ARG A 92 -26.56 -6.92 -24.32
N ASP A 93 -27.24 -7.95 -24.72
CA ASP A 93 -28.71 -8.07 -24.68
C ASP A 93 -29.34 -6.84 -25.40
N SER A 94 -30.21 -6.08 -24.74
CA SER A 94 -30.79 -4.85 -25.28
C SER A 94 -29.99 -3.57 -25.00
N GLN A 95 -28.83 -3.69 -24.33
CA GLN A 95 -28.02 -2.52 -23.96
C GLN A 95 -26.98 -2.24 -25.06
N PRO A 96 -26.91 -0.99 -25.61
CA PRO A 96 -25.94 -0.61 -26.62
C PRO A 96 -24.52 -0.60 -26.05
N ALA A 97 -23.51 -0.73 -26.90
CA ALA A 97 -22.12 -0.52 -26.49
C ALA A 97 -21.90 0.91 -25.99
N LEU A 98 -20.97 1.08 -25.08
CA LEU A 98 -20.45 2.37 -24.63
C LEU A 98 -18.96 2.42 -25.00
N ASP A 99 -18.57 3.39 -25.84
CA ASP A 99 -17.18 3.68 -26.04
C ASP A 99 -16.55 4.37 -24.81
N GLU A 100 -15.26 4.68 -24.86
CA GLU A 100 -14.49 5.30 -23.78
C GLU A 100 -15.14 6.62 -23.30
N ASN A 101 -15.62 7.47 -24.23
CA ASN A 101 -16.23 8.75 -23.92
C ASN A 101 -17.63 8.60 -23.32
N ALA A 102 -18.45 7.74 -23.90
CA ALA A 102 -19.80 7.46 -23.40
C ALA A 102 -19.76 6.79 -22.02
N LEU A 103 -18.79 5.88 -21.79
CA LEU A 103 -18.58 5.26 -20.48
C LEU A 103 -18.13 6.31 -19.44
N SER A 104 -17.17 7.17 -19.81
CA SER A 104 -16.71 8.25 -18.93
C SER A 104 -17.86 9.23 -18.59
N GLY A 105 -18.67 9.62 -19.57
CA GLY A 105 -19.86 10.45 -19.37
C GLY A 105 -20.86 9.79 -18.42
N ALA A 106 -21.15 8.50 -18.61
CA ALA A 106 -22.06 7.76 -17.73
C ALA A 106 -21.60 7.73 -16.25
N TRP A 107 -20.30 7.62 -16.00
CA TRP A 107 -19.76 7.73 -14.64
C TRP A 107 -19.93 9.14 -14.05
N VAL A 108 -19.67 10.19 -14.86
CA VAL A 108 -19.83 11.58 -14.43
C VAL A 108 -21.28 11.88 -14.09
N ASP A 109 -22.24 11.44 -14.92
CA ASP A 109 -23.68 11.65 -14.71
C ASP A 109 -24.20 10.99 -13.41
N LEU A 110 -23.54 9.93 -12.96
CA LEU A 110 -23.87 9.25 -11.70
C LEU A 110 -23.15 9.87 -10.48
N GLY A 111 -22.24 10.83 -10.67
CA GLY A 111 -21.38 11.33 -9.59
C GLY A 111 -20.56 10.21 -8.94
N ALA A 112 -20.26 9.16 -9.71
CA ALA A 112 -19.56 7.96 -9.27
C ALA A 112 -18.26 7.75 -10.04
N GLN A 113 -17.40 6.91 -9.52
CA GLN A 113 -16.10 6.58 -10.14
C GLN A 113 -15.82 5.10 -10.03
N MET A 114 -15.42 4.49 -11.12
CA MET A 114 -14.82 3.16 -11.14
C MET A 114 -13.36 3.27 -11.57
N GLY A 115 -12.47 2.56 -10.87
CA GLY A 115 -11.05 2.49 -11.21
C GLY A 115 -10.58 1.04 -11.24
N THR A 116 -9.59 0.78 -12.08
CA THR A 116 -8.94 -0.52 -12.20
C THR A 116 -7.43 -0.33 -12.19
N SER A 117 -6.71 -1.22 -11.53
CA SER A 117 -5.26 -1.16 -11.42
C SER A 117 -4.65 -2.54 -11.20
N ALA A 118 -3.37 -2.68 -11.53
CA ALA A 118 -2.59 -3.85 -11.17
C ALA A 118 -1.35 -3.43 -10.40
N SER A 119 -1.12 -4.07 -9.26
CA SER A 119 0.14 -4.01 -8.51
C SER A 119 0.94 -5.30 -8.73
N SER A 120 2.05 -5.49 -8.01
CA SER A 120 2.79 -6.74 -8.08
C SER A 120 1.93 -7.95 -7.73
N ASP A 121 1.08 -7.83 -6.70
CA ASP A 121 0.31 -8.96 -6.15
C ASP A 121 -1.15 -8.99 -6.60
N ARG A 122 -1.75 -7.82 -6.83
CA ARG A 122 -3.20 -7.68 -6.98
C ARG A 122 -3.60 -7.04 -8.30
N PHE A 123 -4.70 -7.55 -8.84
CA PHE A 123 -5.55 -6.81 -9.73
C PHE A 123 -6.70 -6.25 -8.90
N SER A 124 -6.88 -4.93 -8.91
CA SER A 124 -7.86 -4.26 -8.06
C SER A 124 -8.88 -3.50 -8.90
N VAL A 125 -10.14 -3.64 -8.53
CA VAL A 125 -11.27 -2.84 -9.04
C VAL A 125 -11.81 -2.03 -7.89
N SER A 126 -11.99 -0.73 -8.07
CA SER A 126 -12.56 0.17 -7.08
C SER A 126 -13.81 0.84 -7.61
N LEU A 127 -14.81 1.02 -6.74
CA LEU A 127 -16.00 1.83 -7.00
C LEU A 127 -16.19 2.81 -5.85
N ARG A 128 -16.45 4.08 -6.19
CA ARG A 128 -16.93 5.10 -5.26
C ARG A 128 -18.25 5.65 -5.78
N SER A 129 -19.26 5.69 -4.92
CA SER A 129 -20.59 6.18 -5.24
C SER A 129 -21.26 6.84 -4.05
N LEU A 130 -22.23 7.70 -4.31
CA LEU A 130 -23.22 8.10 -3.32
C LEU A 130 -24.10 6.91 -2.95
N THR A 131 -24.71 6.93 -1.75
CA THR A 131 -25.62 5.89 -1.28
C THR A 131 -27.10 6.20 -1.50
N GLU A 132 -27.41 7.28 -2.25
CA GLU A 132 -28.76 7.53 -2.75
C GLU A 132 -29.23 6.30 -3.56
N PRO A 133 -30.40 5.69 -3.25
CA PRO A 133 -30.77 4.38 -3.77
C PRO A 133 -30.70 4.26 -5.29
N ASP A 134 -31.25 5.24 -6.02
CA ASP A 134 -31.27 5.24 -7.49
C ASP A 134 -29.88 5.40 -8.10
N LEU A 135 -29.03 6.25 -7.50
CA LEU A 135 -27.67 6.47 -7.99
C LEU A 135 -26.78 5.27 -7.69
N LEU A 136 -26.89 4.70 -6.49
CA LEU A 136 -26.13 3.51 -6.09
C LEU A 136 -26.47 2.30 -6.96
N GLU A 137 -27.77 2.04 -7.21
CA GLU A 137 -28.20 0.92 -8.05
C GLU A 137 -27.64 1.07 -9.47
N LYS A 138 -27.73 2.27 -10.07
CA LYS A 138 -27.21 2.55 -11.41
C LYS A 138 -25.68 2.45 -11.45
N ALA A 139 -24.97 2.95 -10.44
CA ALA A 139 -23.51 2.87 -10.36
C ALA A 139 -23.03 1.41 -10.25
N VAL A 140 -23.67 0.60 -9.38
CA VAL A 140 -23.38 -0.81 -9.25
C VAL A 140 -23.70 -1.58 -10.53
N ALA A 141 -24.84 -1.27 -11.19
CA ALA A 141 -25.20 -1.90 -12.46
C ALA A 141 -24.20 -1.58 -13.57
N LEU A 142 -23.75 -0.32 -13.67
CA LEU A 142 -22.73 0.09 -14.66
C LEU A 142 -21.38 -0.59 -14.38
N ALA A 143 -20.94 -0.65 -13.11
CA ALA A 143 -19.70 -1.32 -12.71
C ALA A 143 -19.77 -2.82 -13.04
N ALA A 144 -20.85 -3.49 -12.68
CA ALA A 144 -21.04 -4.90 -12.99
C ALA A 144 -21.05 -5.17 -14.51
N ARG A 145 -21.68 -4.30 -15.28
CA ARG A 145 -21.68 -4.38 -16.74
C ARG A 145 -20.28 -4.20 -17.33
N GLN A 146 -19.51 -3.25 -16.82
CA GLN A 146 -18.13 -2.99 -17.25
C GLN A 146 -17.22 -4.20 -16.95
N LEU A 147 -17.43 -4.90 -15.83
CA LEU A 147 -16.74 -6.14 -15.52
C LEU A 147 -17.19 -7.33 -16.38
N LEU A 148 -18.49 -7.44 -16.64
CA LEU A 148 -19.07 -8.56 -17.38
C LEU A 148 -18.74 -8.54 -18.86
N SER A 149 -18.69 -7.35 -19.45
CA SER A 149 -18.63 -7.15 -20.90
C SER A 149 -17.67 -6.04 -21.30
N PRO A 150 -16.38 -6.09 -20.86
CA PRO A 150 -15.42 -5.08 -21.27
C PRO A 150 -15.22 -5.10 -22.79
N ASP A 151 -15.10 -3.94 -23.39
CA ASP A 151 -14.82 -3.80 -24.81
C ASP A 151 -13.30 -3.84 -25.08
N TRP A 152 -12.86 -4.92 -25.69
CA TRP A 152 -11.46 -5.14 -26.03
C TRP A 152 -11.13 -4.57 -27.41
N THR A 153 -11.33 -3.25 -27.58
CA THR A 153 -11.15 -2.57 -28.87
C THR A 153 -9.66 -2.48 -29.24
N ALA A 154 -9.27 -3.17 -30.32
CA ALA A 154 -7.86 -3.24 -30.75
C ALA A 154 -7.27 -1.86 -31.07
N SER A 155 -8.05 -0.92 -31.65
CA SER A 155 -7.57 0.44 -31.96
C SER A 155 -7.29 1.27 -30.71
N VAL A 156 -8.06 1.05 -29.63
CA VAL A 156 -7.79 1.71 -28.32
C VAL A 156 -6.49 1.18 -27.74
N TRP A 157 -6.29 -0.15 -27.74
CA TRP A 157 -5.03 -0.73 -27.31
C TRP A 157 -3.84 -0.22 -28.11
N GLU A 158 -3.95 -0.17 -29.44
CA GLU A 158 -2.85 0.32 -30.29
C GLU A 158 -2.46 1.77 -29.97
N ARG A 159 -3.45 2.64 -29.80
CA ARG A 159 -3.25 4.02 -29.35
C ARG A 159 -2.52 4.07 -28.01
N ASP A 160 -2.97 3.30 -27.03
CA ASP A 160 -2.43 3.31 -25.67
C ASP A 160 -1.05 2.64 -25.62
N ARG A 161 -0.83 1.58 -26.37
CA ARG A 161 0.47 0.95 -26.54
C ARG A 161 1.52 1.95 -27.06
N LEU A 162 1.17 2.74 -28.07
CA LEU A 162 2.06 3.80 -28.59
C LEU A 162 2.37 4.86 -27.54
N ARG A 163 1.40 5.26 -26.73
CA ARG A 163 1.62 6.18 -25.61
C ARG A 163 2.56 5.58 -24.57
N TRP A 164 2.38 4.32 -24.23
CA TRP A 164 3.25 3.63 -23.27
C TRP A 164 4.67 3.48 -23.82
N LEU A 165 4.85 3.15 -25.09
CA LEU A 165 6.17 3.12 -25.72
C LEU A 165 6.87 4.47 -25.67
N ALA A 166 6.15 5.56 -25.95
CA ALA A 166 6.69 6.92 -25.83
C ALA A 166 7.08 7.26 -24.38
N SER A 167 6.23 6.89 -23.41
CA SER A 167 6.53 7.07 -21.98
C SER A 167 7.74 6.26 -21.51
N LEU A 168 7.89 5.01 -21.98
CA LEU A 168 9.08 4.21 -21.67
C LEU A 168 10.36 4.85 -22.21
N LYS A 169 10.32 5.34 -23.45
CA LYS A 169 11.46 6.05 -24.06
C LYS A 169 11.80 7.33 -23.30
N GLU A 170 10.80 8.11 -22.91
CA GLU A 170 11.00 9.30 -22.06
C GLU A 170 11.59 8.92 -20.68
N ALA A 171 11.08 7.85 -20.06
CA ALA A 171 11.56 7.39 -18.76
C ALA A 171 13.06 7.02 -18.76
N GLU A 172 13.61 6.57 -19.89
CA GLU A 172 15.04 6.28 -20.05
C GLU A 172 15.94 7.53 -19.96
N THR A 173 15.38 8.73 -20.11
CA THR A 173 16.11 9.99 -19.93
C THR A 173 16.23 10.39 -18.45
N ARG A 174 15.69 9.61 -17.54
CA ARG A 174 15.65 9.90 -16.09
C ARG A 174 16.61 8.97 -15.34
N PRO A 175 17.64 9.49 -14.67
CA PRO A 175 18.60 8.66 -13.95
C PRO A 175 17.95 7.82 -12.85
N GLY A 176 16.88 8.31 -12.21
CA GLY A 176 16.12 7.57 -11.20
C GLY A 176 15.42 6.35 -11.74
N THR A 177 14.91 6.40 -12.99
CA THR A 177 14.31 5.23 -13.66
C THR A 177 15.34 4.15 -13.93
N LEU A 178 16.50 4.54 -14.45
CA LEU A 178 17.60 3.61 -14.71
C LEU A 178 18.10 2.96 -13.42
N ALA A 179 18.23 3.78 -12.36
CA ALA A 179 18.62 3.26 -11.04
C ALA A 179 17.59 2.25 -10.51
N GLY A 180 16.29 2.56 -10.59
CA GLY A 180 15.21 1.67 -10.15
C GLY A 180 15.20 0.34 -10.89
N ARG A 181 15.34 0.37 -12.23
CA ARG A 181 15.42 -0.85 -13.05
C ARG A 181 16.62 -1.71 -12.68
N ALA A 182 17.81 -1.12 -12.65
CA ALA A 182 19.03 -1.84 -12.29
C ALA A 182 18.95 -2.45 -10.88
N PHE A 183 18.37 -1.70 -9.93
CA PHE A 183 18.15 -2.15 -8.57
C PHE A 183 17.15 -3.31 -8.52
N SER A 184 15.99 -3.17 -9.14
CA SER A 184 14.95 -4.20 -9.18
C SER A 184 15.48 -5.50 -9.76
N GLN A 185 16.17 -5.44 -10.90
CA GLN A 185 16.77 -6.59 -11.54
C GLN A 185 17.84 -7.25 -10.65
N ALA A 186 18.70 -6.47 -10.00
CA ALA A 186 19.76 -6.99 -9.14
C ALA A 186 19.22 -7.60 -7.82
N VAL A 187 18.12 -7.05 -7.27
CA VAL A 187 17.51 -7.53 -6.03
C VAL A 187 16.64 -8.76 -6.27
N TYR A 188 15.84 -8.78 -7.33
CA TYR A 188 14.85 -9.81 -7.54
C TYR A 188 15.28 -10.91 -8.54
N GLY A 189 16.30 -10.64 -9.37
CA GLY A 189 16.78 -11.58 -10.35
C GLY A 189 15.66 -12.04 -11.31
N SER A 190 15.43 -13.34 -11.39
CA SER A 190 14.35 -13.93 -12.20
C SER A 190 12.99 -14.01 -11.50
N HIS A 191 12.88 -13.54 -10.26
CA HIS A 191 11.60 -13.54 -9.56
C HIS A 191 10.61 -12.56 -10.24
N PRO A 192 9.32 -12.90 -10.35
CA PRO A 192 8.31 -12.07 -11.02
C PRO A 192 8.18 -10.63 -10.50
N TYR A 193 8.59 -10.33 -9.27
CA TYR A 193 8.63 -8.94 -8.75
C TYR A 193 9.66 -8.06 -9.48
N GLY A 194 10.65 -8.65 -10.14
CA GLY A 194 11.65 -7.96 -10.95
C GLY A 194 11.30 -7.86 -12.42
N LEU A 195 10.16 -8.39 -12.86
CA LEU A 195 9.73 -8.27 -14.25
C LEU A 195 9.39 -6.82 -14.57
N GLU A 196 9.92 -6.34 -15.69
CA GLU A 196 9.72 -4.96 -16.15
C GLU A 196 9.00 -4.92 -17.48
N THR A 197 8.10 -3.96 -17.61
CA THR A 197 7.50 -3.62 -18.90
C THR A 197 8.55 -2.97 -19.79
N THR A 198 8.75 -3.52 -20.97
CA THR A 198 9.69 -3.04 -21.98
C THR A 198 8.99 -2.81 -23.31
N ALA A 199 9.67 -2.16 -24.26
CA ALA A 199 9.14 -2.04 -25.61
C ALA A 199 8.91 -3.41 -26.28
N ALA A 200 9.78 -4.39 -26.01
CA ALA A 200 9.63 -5.75 -26.52
C ALA A 200 8.38 -6.44 -25.96
N THR A 201 8.17 -6.38 -24.64
CA THR A 201 7.00 -7.00 -24.00
C THR A 201 5.69 -6.30 -24.40
N LEU A 202 5.68 -4.96 -24.55
CA LEU A 202 4.51 -4.23 -25.06
C LEU A 202 4.16 -4.60 -26.50
N ASN A 203 5.16 -4.81 -27.34
CA ASN A 203 4.94 -5.20 -28.73
C ASN A 203 4.51 -6.68 -28.87
N ALA A 204 4.80 -7.51 -27.88
CA ALA A 204 4.45 -8.93 -27.87
C ALA A 204 3.01 -9.20 -27.39
N MET A 205 2.29 -8.20 -26.85
CA MET A 205 0.94 -8.40 -26.29
C MET A 205 -0.14 -7.75 -27.15
N GLY A 206 -1.29 -8.40 -27.21
CA GLY A 206 -2.49 -7.91 -27.87
C GLY A 206 -3.74 -8.08 -27.02
N VAL A 207 -4.88 -7.63 -27.53
CA VAL A 207 -6.16 -7.68 -26.80
C VAL A 207 -6.60 -9.12 -26.48
N ASP A 208 -6.20 -10.12 -27.25
CA ASP A 208 -6.52 -11.52 -26.96
C ASP A 208 -5.75 -12.06 -25.75
N ASP A 209 -4.53 -11.58 -25.53
CA ASP A 209 -3.77 -11.88 -24.32
C ASP A 209 -4.45 -11.29 -23.09
N MET A 210 -4.94 -10.05 -23.19
CA MET A 210 -5.67 -9.37 -22.10
C MET A 210 -6.99 -10.08 -21.79
N ARG A 211 -7.75 -10.51 -22.84
CA ARG A 211 -8.96 -11.34 -22.66
C ARG A 211 -8.66 -12.65 -21.94
N ALA A 212 -7.58 -13.33 -22.35
CA ALA A 212 -7.17 -14.58 -21.74
C ALA A 212 -6.75 -14.38 -20.29
N PHE A 213 -5.95 -13.33 -20.01
CA PHE A 213 -5.53 -12.95 -18.67
C PHE A 213 -6.75 -12.62 -17.79
N TYR A 214 -7.66 -11.79 -18.28
CA TYR A 214 -8.89 -11.40 -17.58
C TYR A 214 -9.73 -12.63 -17.19
N ARG A 215 -10.04 -13.51 -18.16
CA ARG A 215 -10.82 -14.73 -17.89
C ARG A 215 -10.17 -15.66 -16.88
N ARG A 216 -8.84 -15.73 -16.86
CA ARG A 216 -8.07 -16.60 -15.97
C ARG A 216 -8.04 -16.08 -14.53
N HIS A 217 -7.94 -14.75 -14.36
CA HIS A 217 -7.67 -14.13 -13.06
C HIS A 217 -8.90 -13.48 -12.43
N MET A 218 -9.85 -13.00 -13.23
CA MET A 218 -11.07 -12.34 -12.73
C MET A 218 -12.16 -13.38 -12.42
N VAL A 219 -11.94 -14.15 -11.37
CA VAL A 219 -12.77 -15.31 -10.98
C VAL A 219 -13.42 -15.03 -9.63
N ALA A 220 -14.75 -15.17 -9.57
CA ALA A 220 -15.57 -14.79 -8.40
C ALA A 220 -15.10 -15.44 -7.09
N CYS A 221 -14.81 -16.74 -7.07
CA CYS A 221 -14.42 -17.46 -5.85
C CYS A 221 -13.04 -17.07 -5.29
N ARG A 222 -12.21 -16.36 -6.05
CA ARG A 222 -10.91 -15.85 -5.60
C ARG A 222 -10.94 -14.38 -5.19
N ALA A 223 -12.09 -13.73 -5.36
CA ALA A 223 -12.24 -12.31 -5.04
C ALA A 223 -12.22 -12.05 -3.53
N GLN A 224 -11.62 -10.96 -3.15
CA GLN A 224 -11.75 -10.35 -1.84
C GLN A 224 -12.43 -8.99 -2.01
N VAL A 225 -13.59 -8.83 -1.41
CA VAL A 225 -14.42 -7.63 -1.56
C VAL A 225 -14.40 -6.87 -0.24
N SER A 226 -13.87 -5.67 -0.26
CA SER A 226 -13.87 -4.75 0.88
C SER A 226 -14.83 -3.61 0.60
N LEU A 227 -15.72 -3.30 1.57
CA LEU A 227 -16.70 -2.24 1.49
C LEU A 227 -16.61 -1.35 2.73
N VAL A 228 -16.63 -0.05 2.52
CA VAL A 228 -16.69 0.94 3.61
C VAL A 228 -17.69 2.03 3.21
N GLY A 229 -18.70 2.27 4.03
CA GLY A 229 -19.66 3.32 3.74
C GLY A 229 -20.97 3.23 4.49
N ALA A 230 -21.90 4.11 4.09
CA ALA A 230 -23.21 4.26 4.71
C ALA A 230 -24.23 3.23 4.15
N ILE A 231 -23.89 1.95 4.25
CA ILE A 231 -24.75 0.83 3.85
C ILE A 231 -24.80 -0.23 4.96
N ASP A 232 -25.88 -0.97 5.02
CA ASP A 232 -26.03 -2.15 5.86
C ASP A 232 -25.52 -3.43 5.17
N ARG A 233 -25.47 -4.52 5.93
CA ARG A 233 -25.02 -5.82 5.45
C ARG A 233 -25.91 -6.34 4.29
N ALA A 234 -27.22 -6.18 4.37
CA ALA A 234 -28.13 -6.67 3.35
C ALA A 234 -27.91 -5.96 2.00
N THR A 235 -27.65 -4.66 2.05
CA THR A 235 -27.27 -3.88 0.87
C THR A 235 -25.90 -4.29 0.33
N ALA A 236 -24.93 -4.53 1.22
CA ALA A 236 -23.61 -5.03 0.82
C ALA A 236 -23.69 -6.39 0.12
N GLU A 237 -24.52 -7.33 0.62
CA GLU A 237 -24.76 -8.63 -0.01
C GLU A 237 -25.32 -8.47 -1.42
N ARG A 238 -26.35 -7.63 -1.64
CA ARG A 238 -26.90 -7.37 -2.99
C ARG A 238 -25.85 -6.79 -3.95
N ILE A 239 -25.00 -5.89 -3.47
CA ILE A 239 -23.90 -5.32 -4.27
C ILE A 239 -22.90 -6.41 -4.65
N VAL A 240 -22.50 -7.23 -3.69
CA VAL A 240 -21.56 -8.35 -3.92
C VAL A 240 -22.16 -9.37 -4.88
N ASP A 241 -23.44 -9.72 -4.75
CA ASP A 241 -24.15 -10.59 -5.71
C ASP A 241 -23.99 -10.10 -7.15
N ARG A 242 -24.21 -8.80 -7.38
CA ARG A 242 -24.07 -8.18 -8.71
C ARG A 242 -22.65 -8.26 -9.25
N PHE A 243 -21.65 -7.98 -8.43
CA PHE A 243 -20.25 -8.06 -8.84
C PHE A 243 -19.80 -9.49 -9.10
N MET A 244 -20.17 -10.43 -8.22
CA MET A 244 -19.77 -11.83 -8.39
C MET A 244 -20.44 -12.48 -9.60
N ALA A 245 -21.67 -12.10 -9.91
CA ALA A 245 -22.34 -12.53 -11.15
C ALA A 245 -21.68 -11.97 -12.43
N ALA A 246 -20.94 -10.86 -12.33
CA ALA A 246 -20.20 -10.26 -13.45
C ALA A 246 -18.82 -10.89 -13.68
N LEU A 247 -18.29 -11.63 -12.72
CA LEU A 247 -17.00 -12.32 -12.82
C LEU A 247 -17.16 -13.77 -13.29
N ALA A 248 -16.07 -14.39 -13.75
CA ALA A 248 -16.10 -15.79 -14.17
C ALA A 248 -16.50 -16.70 -12.99
N PRO A 249 -17.50 -17.58 -13.17
CA PRO A 249 -17.95 -18.49 -12.10
C PRO A 249 -17.04 -19.72 -11.92
N ASN A 250 -16.24 -20.07 -12.92
CA ASN A 250 -15.37 -21.24 -12.96
C ASN A 250 -13.90 -20.82 -12.85
N GLY A 251 -13.00 -21.76 -12.56
CA GLY A 251 -11.56 -21.51 -12.44
C GLY A 251 -11.10 -21.28 -11.01
N CYS A 252 -11.80 -21.93 -10.06
CA CYS A 252 -11.49 -21.85 -8.61
C CYS A 252 -10.25 -22.66 -8.21
N GLU A 253 -9.66 -23.42 -9.12
CA GLU A 253 -8.44 -24.18 -8.86
C GLU A 253 -7.33 -23.24 -8.42
N PRO A 254 -6.45 -23.69 -7.51
CA PRO A 254 -5.30 -22.89 -7.08
C PRO A 254 -4.43 -22.47 -8.27
N LEU A 255 -4.04 -21.21 -8.29
CA LEU A 255 -3.04 -20.72 -9.26
C LEU A 255 -1.68 -21.31 -8.93
N ALA A 256 -0.82 -21.43 -9.95
CA ALA A 256 0.56 -21.88 -9.75
C ALA A 256 1.26 -21.04 -8.67
N ALA A 257 2.01 -21.72 -7.81
CA ALA A 257 2.77 -21.04 -6.77
C ALA A 257 3.86 -20.16 -7.41
N VAL A 258 4.01 -18.95 -6.88
CA VAL A 258 5.15 -18.08 -7.20
C VAL A 258 6.26 -18.44 -6.22
N PRO A 259 7.50 -18.67 -6.67
CA PRO A 259 8.62 -19.00 -5.78
C PRO A 259 8.92 -17.84 -4.84
N GLU A 260 9.63 -18.13 -3.74
CA GLU A 260 10.14 -17.08 -2.88
C GLU A 260 11.36 -16.41 -3.48
N ILE A 261 11.59 -15.15 -3.08
CA ILE A 261 12.77 -14.39 -3.49
C ILE A 261 13.98 -14.95 -2.75
N ALA A 262 15.01 -15.38 -3.51
CA ALA A 262 16.23 -15.89 -2.93
C ALA A 262 17.04 -14.76 -2.25
N PRO A 263 17.62 -15.00 -1.08
CA PRO A 263 18.54 -14.05 -0.47
C PRO A 263 19.76 -13.80 -1.36
N LEU A 264 20.28 -12.58 -1.33
CA LEU A 264 21.52 -12.26 -2.02
C LEU A 264 22.70 -12.99 -1.35
N THR A 265 23.57 -13.58 -2.17
CA THR A 265 24.74 -14.31 -1.69
C THR A 265 26.00 -13.44 -1.57
N ARG A 266 26.02 -12.30 -2.28
CA ARG A 266 27.13 -11.32 -2.29
C ARG A 266 26.60 -9.92 -2.55
N GLY A 267 27.38 -8.92 -2.16
CA GLY A 267 27.14 -7.53 -2.55
C GLY A 267 27.36 -7.30 -4.05
N VAL A 268 26.61 -6.36 -4.61
CA VAL A 268 26.71 -5.96 -6.02
C VAL A 268 26.83 -4.43 -6.06
N ASP A 269 27.83 -3.89 -6.76
CA ASP A 269 28.00 -2.46 -6.99
C ASP A 269 27.86 -2.17 -8.50
N LEU A 270 26.79 -1.45 -8.86
CA LEU A 270 26.49 -1.08 -10.24
C LEU A 270 26.65 0.43 -10.40
N ARG A 271 27.59 0.81 -11.24
CA ARG A 271 27.88 2.21 -11.58
C ARG A 271 27.50 2.46 -13.04
N LEU A 272 26.39 3.18 -13.25
CA LEU A 272 25.88 3.45 -14.59
C LEU A 272 26.22 4.91 -14.97
N PRO A 273 26.97 5.12 -16.06
CA PRO A 273 27.27 6.47 -16.54
C PRO A 273 25.98 7.14 -17.02
N PHE A 274 25.81 8.38 -16.63
CA PHE A 274 24.69 9.22 -17.07
C PHE A 274 25.07 10.69 -16.87
N ASP A 275 24.78 11.53 -17.86
CA ASP A 275 25.01 12.98 -17.73
C ASP A 275 23.81 13.60 -17.00
N ALA A 276 23.95 13.84 -15.72
CA ALA A 276 22.91 14.40 -14.86
C ALA A 276 23.50 15.41 -13.86
N ALA A 277 22.68 16.39 -13.49
CA ALA A 277 23.02 17.36 -12.44
C ALA A 277 23.12 16.70 -11.05
N GLN A 278 22.45 15.56 -10.85
CA GLN A 278 22.46 14.80 -9.59
C GLN A 278 22.61 13.30 -9.87
N ALA A 279 23.46 12.66 -9.11
CA ALA A 279 23.56 11.21 -9.08
C ALA A 279 22.43 10.61 -8.25
N GLN A 280 21.84 9.52 -8.75
CA GLN A 280 20.86 8.68 -8.04
C GLN A 280 21.57 7.52 -7.36
N VAL A 281 21.27 7.29 -6.11
CA VAL A 281 21.83 6.18 -5.32
C VAL A 281 20.70 5.35 -4.74
N LEU A 282 20.74 4.04 -4.98
CA LEU A 282 19.87 3.06 -4.36
C LEU A 282 20.73 1.98 -3.70
N ILE A 283 20.44 1.63 -2.44
CA ILE A 283 21.14 0.58 -1.71
C ILE A 283 20.09 -0.32 -1.08
N GLY A 284 20.20 -1.64 -1.21
CA GLY A 284 19.25 -2.53 -0.57
C GLY A 284 19.36 -4.00 -0.98
N GLN A 285 18.35 -4.76 -0.59
CA GLN A 285 18.27 -6.21 -0.76
C GLN A 285 16.83 -6.69 -0.62
N PRO A 286 16.50 -7.99 -0.85
CA PRO A 286 15.22 -8.54 -0.42
C PRO A 286 15.01 -8.31 1.09
N GLY A 287 13.83 -7.89 1.48
CA GLY A 287 13.45 -7.58 2.86
C GLY A 287 12.62 -8.71 3.50
N HIS A 288 11.34 -8.42 3.77
CA HIS A 288 10.43 -9.36 4.43
C HIS A 288 9.04 -9.38 3.80
N ARG A 289 8.23 -10.41 4.10
CA ARG A 289 6.83 -10.50 3.72
C ARG A 289 5.96 -9.64 4.62
N ARG A 290 4.74 -9.32 4.16
CA ARG A 290 3.78 -8.52 4.94
C ARG A 290 3.33 -9.19 6.25
N ASN A 291 3.25 -10.50 6.27
CA ASN A 291 2.86 -11.30 7.45
C ASN A 291 4.05 -11.82 8.26
N ASP A 292 5.24 -11.23 8.11
CA ASP A 292 6.42 -11.57 8.91
C ASP A 292 6.15 -11.28 10.40
N PRO A 293 6.50 -12.18 11.32
CA PRO A 293 6.30 -11.98 12.76
C PRO A 293 7.04 -10.75 13.31
N ASP A 294 8.16 -10.36 12.69
CA ASP A 294 8.93 -9.17 13.06
C ASP A 294 8.45 -7.89 12.32
N PHE A 295 7.25 -7.91 11.70
CA PHE A 295 6.74 -6.76 10.97
C PHE A 295 6.78 -5.45 11.78
N PHE A 296 6.32 -5.47 13.04
CA PHE A 296 6.29 -4.26 13.85
C PHE A 296 7.68 -3.78 14.28
N PRO A 297 8.60 -4.63 14.76
CA PRO A 297 10.00 -4.24 14.95
C PRO A 297 10.67 -3.65 13.70
N LEU A 298 10.46 -4.25 12.53
CA LEU A 298 11.00 -3.76 11.26
C LEU A 298 10.35 -2.43 10.85
N PHE A 299 9.05 -2.27 11.03
CA PHE A 299 8.31 -1.05 10.74
C PHE A 299 8.76 0.13 11.61
N VAL A 300 8.80 -0.06 12.95
CA VAL A 300 9.24 0.97 13.89
C VAL A 300 10.72 1.29 13.69
N GLY A 301 11.56 0.26 13.52
CA GLY A 301 12.98 0.44 13.28
C GLY A 301 13.27 1.19 11.98
N ASN A 302 12.52 0.90 10.92
CA ASN A 302 12.68 1.63 9.67
C ASN A 302 12.25 3.12 9.79
N TYR A 303 11.23 3.41 10.60
CA TYR A 303 10.88 4.80 10.89
C TYR A 303 12.09 5.57 11.46
N ILE A 304 12.83 4.96 12.39
CA ILE A 304 14.02 5.56 12.99
C ILE A 304 15.18 5.63 12.00
N LEU A 305 15.39 4.58 11.19
CA LEU A 305 16.50 4.50 10.24
C LEU A 305 16.39 5.55 9.13
N GLY A 306 15.24 5.58 8.41
CA GLY A 306 15.08 6.44 7.24
C GLY A 306 13.64 6.80 6.88
N GLY A 307 12.63 6.18 7.53
CA GLY A 307 11.21 6.42 7.23
C GLY A 307 10.62 7.63 7.94
N GLY A 308 11.24 8.14 8.99
CA GLY A 308 10.76 9.26 9.82
C GLY A 308 11.10 10.65 9.28
N GLY A 309 11.54 10.77 8.03
CA GLY A 309 11.90 12.06 7.44
C GLY A 309 13.05 12.75 8.20
N PHE A 310 12.86 14.01 8.60
CA PHE A 310 13.90 14.83 9.23
C PHE A 310 14.46 14.27 10.55
N VAL A 311 13.72 13.45 11.25
CA VAL A 311 14.17 12.87 12.53
C VAL A 311 14.89 11.53 12.36
N SER A 312 15.03 11.04 11.12
CA SER A 312 15.66 9.75 10.86
C SER A 312 17.19 9.84 10.85
N ARG A 313 17.85 8.71 11.17
CA ARG A 313 19.32 8.63 11.17
C ARG A 313 19.92 8.92 9.80
N LEU A 314 19.32 8.43 8.71
CA LEU A 314 19.81 8.70 7.36
C LEU A 314 19.76 10.19 7.05
N THR A 315 18.66 10.88 7.35
CA THR A 315 18.57 12.33 7.13
C THR A 315 19.58 13.09 7.98
N THR A 316 19.68 12.76 9.26
CA THR A 316 20.64 13.41 10.16
C THR A 316 22.09 13.22 9.71
N GLU A 317 22.49 12.00 9.32
CA GLU A 317 23.89 11.73 8.97
C GLU A 317 24.27 12.19 7.56
N VAL A 318 23.35 12.02 6.59
CA VAL A 318 23.65 12.34 5.18
C VAL A 318 23.38 13.81 4.87
N ARG A 319 22.26 14.34 5.37
CA ARG A 319 21.83 15.72 5.06
C ARG A 319 22.34 16.73 6.08
N GLU A 320 21.93 16.59 7.36
CA GLU A 320 22.15 17.66 8.34
C GLU A 320 23.62 17.84 8.69
N LYS A 321 24.32 16.72 8.98
CA LYS A 321 25.73 16.78 9.39
C LYS A 321 26.70 16.99 8.24
N ARG A 322 26.36 16.56 7.01
CA ARG A 322 27.34 16.52 5.90
C ARG A 322 26.89 17.25 4.64
N GLY A 323 25.62 17.63 4.53
CA GLY A 323 25.09 18.34 3.35
C GLY A 323 25.20 17.54 2.04
N LEU A 324 25.30 16.20 2.13
CA LEU A 324 25.54 15.35 0.95
C LEU A 324 24.30 15.13 0.09
N SER A 325 23.10 15.24 0.68
CA SER A 325 21.83 15.02 -0.01
C SER A 325 20.75 15.91 0.58
N TYR A 326 19.81 16.35 -0.25
CA TYR A 326 18.61 17.03 0.24
C TYR A 326 17.61 16.03 0.86
N SER A 327 17.58 14.80 0.36
CA SER A 327 16.67 13.74 0.84
C SER A 327 17.39 12.41 0.90
N ALA A 328 17.38 11.79 2.07
CA ALA A 328 17.83 10.41 2.29
C ALA A 328 16.76 9.66 3.06
N TYR A 329 16.35 8.51 2.56
CA TYR A 329 15.25 7.74 3.14
C TYR A 329 15.51 6.24 3.06
N SER A 330 14.75 5.48 3.85
CA SER A 330 14.66 4.02 3.69
C SER A 330 13.22 3.54 3.85
N TYR A 331 12.91 2.42 3.24
CA TYR A 331 11.63 1.73 3.41
C TYR A 331 11.78 0.23 3.15
N PHE A 332 10.85 -0.53 3.72
CA PHE A 332 10.53 -1.89 3.29
C PHE A 332 9.29 -1.86 2.42
N ALA A 333 9.23 -2.68 1.39
CA ALA A 333 8.08 -2.86 0.51
C ALA A 333 7.47 -4.27 0.66
N PRO A 334 6.97 -4.65 1.86
CA PRO A 334 6.52 -6.02 2.11
C PRO A 334 5.25 -6.34 1.31
N GLY A 335 5.30 -7.43 0.54
CA GLY A 335 4.18 -8.01 -0.21
C GLY A 335 3.83 -9.41 0.28
N LEU A 336 3.18 -10.19 -0.58
CA LEU A 336 2.99 -11.63 -0.36
C LEU A 336 4.33 -12.37 -0.32
N HIS A 337 5.31 -11.88 -1.06
CA HIS A 337 6.71 -12.30 -1.02
C HIS A 337 7.58 -11.22 -0.37
N ALA A 338 8.84 -11.52 -0.10
CA ALA A 338 9.78 -10.59 0.52
C ALA A 338 10.10 -9.42 -0.43
N GLY A 339 9.34 -8.33 -0.33
CA GLY A 339 9.64 -7.11 -1.07
C GLY A 339 10.95 -6.47 -0.59
N ALA A 340 11.51 -5.55 -1.39
CA ALA A 340 12.82 -4.99 -1.10
C ALA A 340 12.84 -4.12 0.18
N PHE A 341 13.96 -4.17 0.89
CA PHE A 341 14.46 -3.06 1.68
C PHE A 341 15.27 -2.16 0.77
N GLN A 342 15.01 -0.86 0.80
CA GLN A 342 15.70 0.12 -0.03
C GLN A 342 16.05 1.37 0.76
N VAL A 343 17.29 1.82 0.62
CA VAL A 343 17.74 3.17 0.91
C VAL A 343 17.83 3.93 -0.41
N GLY A 344 17.31 5.15 -0.44
CA GLY A 344 17.38 6.03 -1.62
C GLY A 344 17.89 7.41 -1.24
N LEU A 345 18.75 7.98 -2.09
CA LEU A 345 19.18 9.36 -1.99
C LEU A 345 19.61 9.92 -3.35
N THR A 346 19.61 11.25 -3.45
CA THR A 346 20.18 11.97 -4.59
C THR A 346 21.28 12.89 -4.09
N THR A 347 22.39 12.98 -4.82
CA THR A 347 23.55 13.76 -4.41
C THR A 347 24.24 14.38 -5.59
N ARG A 348 25.18 15.28 -5.35
CA ARG A 348 26.06 15.79 -6.41
C ARG A 348 26.92 14.64 -6.96
N PRO A 349 27.17 14.62 -8.29
CA PRO A 349 27.94 13.55 -8.93
C PRO A 349 29.33 13.32 -8.32
N ASP A 350 30.02 14.39 -7.91
CA ASP A 350 31.36 14.39 -7.27
C ASP A 350 31.34 13.90 -5.81
N GLN A 351 30.16 13.86 -5.17
CA GLN A 351 29.98 13.43 -3.78
C GLN A 351 29.36 12.03 -3.66
N ALA A 352 29.02 11.38 -4.77
CA ALA A 352 28.27 10.12 -4.75
C ALA A 352 28.99 9.01 -3.96
N ALA A 353 30.30 8.86 -4.10
CA ALA A 353 31.07 7.86 -3.35
C ALA A 353 31.01 8.09 -1.83
N GLN A 354 31.13 9.34 -1.40
CA GLN A 354 31.01 9.70 0.01
C GLN A 354 29.59 9.46 0.56
N ALA A 355 28.58 9.87 -0.21
CA ALA A 355 27.19 9.68 0.18
C ALA A 355 26.81 8.19 0.32
N VAL A 356 27.28 7.33 -0.60
CA VAL A 356 27.13 5.88 -0.52
C VAL A 356 27.78 5.34 0.74
N SER A 357 29.06 5.68 0.99
CA SER A 357 29.80 5.22 2.17
C SER A 357 29.08 5.59 3.47
N VAL A 358 28.64 6.84 3.60
CA VAL A 358 27.92 7.31 4.79
C VAL A 358 26.58 6.57 4.96
N ALA A 359 25.80 6.38 3.90
CA ALA A 359 24.53 5.68 3.97
C ALA A 359 24.71 4.21 4.37
N GLN A 360 25.70 3.53 3.78
CA GLN A 360 26.05 2.14 4.13
C GLN A 360 26.50 2.02 5.60
N ASP A 361 27.30 2.97 6.09
CA ASP A 361 27.74 2.99 7.49
C ASP A 361 26.58 3.21 8.46
N VAL A 362 25.60 4.07 8.12
CA VAL A 362 24.40 4.25 8.92
C VAL A 362 23.60 2.96 9.01
N VAL A 363 23.37 2.27 7.88
CA VAL A 363 22.65 0.99 7.86
C VAL A 363 23.41 -0.07 8.64
N ARG A 364 24.72 -0.22 8.44
CA ARG A 364 25.56 -1.21 9.13
C ARG A 364 25.51 -1.02 10.64
N ARG A 365 25.70 0.22 11.11
CA ARG A 365 25.62 0.54 12.54
C ARG A 365 24.21 0.28 13.10
N PHE A 366 23.15 0.64 12.35
CA PHE A 366 21.79 0.39 12.79
C PHE A 366 21.49 -1.11 12.94
N VAL A 367 21.96 -1.94 12.02
CA VAL A 367 21.81 -3.41 12.09
C VAL A 367 22.58 -3.98 13.29
N ALA A 368 23.78 -3.48 13.56
CA ALA A 368 24.64 -3.99 14.65
C ALA A 368 24.15 -3.55 16.04
N GLU A 369 23.80 -2.29 16.20
CA GLU A 369 23.57 -1.64 17.49
C GLU A 369 22.08 -1.48 17.82
N GLY A 370 21.22 -1.33 16.79
CA GLY A 370 19.83 -0.94 16.96
C GLY A 370 19.66 0.55 17.29
N PRO A 371 18.42 0.98 17.60
CA PRO A 371 18.13 2.32 18.11
C PRO A 371 18.42 2.44 19.61
N ASN A 372 18.59 3.69 20.09
CA ASN A 372 18.57 3.96 21.51
C ASN A 372 17.11 4.18 22.02
N GLU A 373 16.94 4.23 23.35
CA GLU A 373 15.61 4.35 23.98
C GLU A 373 14.92 5.68 23.64
N ALA A 374 15.67 6.78 23.47
CA ALA A 374 15.10 8.08 23.12
C ALA A 374 14.55 8.09 21.70
N GLU A 375 15.26 7.50 20.74
CA GLU A 375 14.79 7.33 19.36
C GLU A 375 13.55 6.43 19.30
N LEU A 376 13.56 5.34 20.05
CA LEU A 376 12.42 4.42 20.11
C LEU A 376 11.19 5.10 20.70
N LYS A 377 11.35 5.83 21.80
CA LYS A 377 10.25 6.59 22.43
C LYS A 377 9.65 7.60 21.45
N ALA A 378 10.49 8.42 20.81
CA ALA A 378 10.04 9.42 19.86
C ALA A 378 9.30 8.80 18.66
N ALA A 379 9.80 7.67 18.13
CA ALA A 379 9.16 6.94 17.05
C ALA A 379 7.79 6.39 17.45
N LYS A 380 7.68 5.78 18.63
CA LYS A 380 6.40 5.28 19.18
C LYS A 380 5.40 6.42 19.38
N ASP A 381 5.81 7.50 20.00
CA ASP A 381 4.95 8.66 20.25
C ASP A 381 4.38 9.20 18.94
N PHE A 382 5.20 9.37 17.92
CA PHE A 382 4.75 9.84 16.61
C PHE A 382 3.79 8.85 15.92
N LEU A 383 4.15 7.58 15.86
CA LEU A 383 3.38 6.56 15.16
C LEU A 383 2.02 6.31 15.83
N ILE A 384 1.97 6.31 17.16
CA ILE A 384 0.74 6.09 17.94
C ILE A 384 -0.16 7.31 17.87
N ASN A 385 0.37 8.52 18.10
CA ASN A 385 -0.41 9.76 18.06
C ASN A 385 -0.95 10.06 16.65
N GLY A 386 -0.20 9.69 15.60
CA GLY A 386 -0.63 9.84 14.20
C GLY A 386 -1.53 8.71 13.70
N PHE A 387 -1.81 7.68 14.49
CA PHE A 387 -2.49 6.49 14.01
C PHE A 387 -3.91 6.76 13.49
N ALA A 388 -4.68 7.59 14.19
CA ALA A 388 -6.04 7.94 13.79
C ALA A 388 -6.13 8.59 12.41
N LEU A 389 -5.08 9.31 11.98
CA LEU A 389 -5.02 9.92 10.64
C LEU A 389 -4.88 8.90 9.50
N ARG A 390 -4.70 7.63 9.81
CA ARG A 390 -4.60 6.55 8.82
C ARG A 390 -5.96 6.06 8.34
N PHE A 391 -7.06 6.43 9.00
CA PHE A 391 -8.43 6.04 8.65
C PHE A 391 -9.46 7.17 8.91
N ASP A 392 -9.05 8.42 8.72
CA ASP A 392 -9.87 9.62 8.86
C ASP A 392 -10.86 9.86 7.71
N SER A 393 -10.90 8.97 6.73
CA SER A 393 -11.83 8.98 5.61
C SER A 393 -12.20 7.56 5.18
N ASN A 394 -13.37 7.39 4.54
CA ASN A 394 -13.80 6.09 4.01
C ASN A 394 -12.75 5.47 3.10
N ARG A 395 -12.08 6.27 2.25
CA ARG A 395 -11.04 5.78 1.36
C ARG A 395 -9.85 5.18 2.12
N LYS A 396 -9.30 5.91 3.09
CA LYS A 396 -8.19 5.42 3.90
C LYS A 396 -8.59 4.21 4.73
N LEU A 397 -9.83 4.21 5.26
CA LEU A 397 -10.35 3.04 5.98
C LEU A 397 -10.49 1.83 5.06
N LEU A 398 -11.01 2.01 3.84
CA LEU A 398 -11.08 0.97 2.82
C LEU A 398 -9.70 0.39 2.48
N ASP A 399 -8.69 1.25 2.28
CA ASP A 399 -7.32 0.81 1.99
C ASP A 399 -6.76 -0.08 3.11
N ASN A 400 -7.07 0.24 4.37
CA ASN A 400 -6.69 -0.58 5.53
C ASN A 400 -7.46 -1.90 5.57
N VAL A 401 -8.78 -1.89 5.36
CA VAL A 401 -9.62 -3.10 5.32
C VAL A 401 -9.17 -4.03 4.19
N ALA A 402 -8.95 -3.49 3.00
CA ALA A 402 -8.44 -4.25 1.86
C ALA A 402 -7.03 -4.84 2.12
N ASN A 403 -6.17 -4.11 2.83
CA ASN A 403 -4.86 -4.62 3.23
C ASN A 403 -4.98 -5.75 4.27
N ILE A 404 -5.90 -5.64 5.23
CA ILE A 404 -6.22 -6.71 6.20
C ILE A 404 -6.71 -7.95 5.47
N ALA A 405 -7.70 -7.77 4.60
CA ALA A 405 -8.28 -8.83 3.80
C ALA A 405 -7.22 -9.56 2.96
N TRP A 406 -6.44 -8.80 2.17
CA TRP A 406 -5.47 -9.35 1.24
C TRP A 406 -4.35 -10.15 1.91
N ASN A 407 -3.85 -9.66 3.03
CA ASN A 407 -2.74 -10.30 3.72
C ASN A 407 -3.19 -11.30 4.81
N GLY A 408 -4.50 -11.55 4.94
CA GLY A 408 -5.05 -12.45 5.96
C GLY A 408 -4.72 -12.02 7.38
N LEU A 409 -4.68 -10.70 7.64
CA LEU A 409 -4.42 -10.17 8.97
C LEU A 409 -5.66 -10.35 9.87
N PRO A 410 -5.50 -10.38 11.20
CA PRO A 410 -6.61 -10.45 12.14
C PRO A 410 -7.60 -9.29 11.93
N LEU A 411 -8.90 -9.54 12.12
CA LEU A 411 -9.95 -8.50 11.94
C LEU A 411 -9.81 -7.36 12.96
N ASP A 412 -9.24 -7.62 14.12
CA ASP A 412 -8.91 -6.64 15.17
C ASP A 412 -7.55 -5.93 14.95
N TYR A 413 -6.99 -6.06 13.75
CA TYR A 413 -5.65 -5.54 13.45
C TYR A 413 -5.52 -4.05 13.74
N LEU A 414 -6.55 -3.25 13.40
CA LEU A 414 -6.53 -1.80 13.64
C LEU A 414 -6.65 -1.50 15.14
N ASP A 415 -7.45 -2.25 15.87
CA ASP A 415 -7.65 -2.06 17.32
C ASP A 415 -6.39 -2.41 18.11
N THR A 416 -5.62 -3.40 17.66
CA THR A 416 -4.42 -3.89 18.34
C THR A 416 -3.13 -3.22 17.86
N TRP A 417 -3.18 -2.42 16.79
CA TRP A 417 -2.00 -1.88 16.11
C TRP A 417 -1.14 -1.00 17.03
N THR A 418 -1.75 -0.05 17.73
CA THR A 418 -1.05 0.85 18.66
C THR A 418 -0.39 0.10 19.81
N GLY A 419 -1.08 -0.91 20.34
CA GLY A 419 -0.52 -1.80 21.37
C GLY A 419 0.69 -2.60 20.87
N LYS A 420 0.63 -3.09 19.62
CA LYS A 420 1.76 -3.79 18.99
C LYS A 420 2.96 -2.87 18.76
N VAL A 421 2.74 -1.61 18.35
CA VAL A 421 3.81 -0.61 18.25
C VAL A 421 4.38 -0.30 19.65
N GLN A 422 3.52 -0.11 20.65
CA GLN A 422 3.95 0.18 22.02
C GLN A 422 4.79 -0.94 22.62
N ALA A 423 4.51 -2.19 22.29
CA ALA A 423 5.22 -3.36 22.80
C ALA A 423 6.64 -3.55 22.23
N VAL A 424 6.99 -2.92 21.09
CA VAL A 424 8.31 -3.07 20.45
C VAL A 424 9.40 -2.55 21.37
N SER A 425 10.47 -3.34 21.60
CA SER A 425 11.68 -2.92 22.31
C SER A 425 12.87 -2.65 21.37
N THR A 426 13.89 -1.96 21.86
CA THR A 426 15.17 -1.79 21.15
C THR A 426 15.82 -3.12 20.81
N ALA A 427 15.72 -4.10 21.71
CA ALA A 427 16.22 -5.46 21.49
C ALA A 427 15.47 -6.18 20.35
N ASP A 428 14.14 -6.00 20.26
CA ASP A 428 13.34 -6.57 19.17
C ASP A 428 13.75 -6.00 17.82
N ILE A 429 13.93 -4.67 17.73
CA ILE A 429 14.38 -4.01 16.52
C ILE A 429 15.75 -4.53 16.10
N ARG A 430 16.72 -4.54 17.02
CA ARG A 430 18.08 -5.03 16.71
C ARG A 430 18.05 -6.49 16.21
N ARG A 431 17.31 -7.37 16.88
CA ARG A 431 17.16 -8.78 16.48
C ARG A 431 16.52 -8.90 15.09
N ALA A 432 15.44 -8.19 14.84
CA ALA A 432 14.71 -8.23 13.57
C ALA A 432 15.55 -7.71 12.40
N PHE A 433 16.26 -6.59 12.59
CA PHE A 433 17.13 -6.03 11.58
C PHE A 433 18.34 -6.94 11.30
N ALA A 434 18.98 -7.51 12.31
CA ALA A 434 20.08 -8.46 12.15
C ALA A 434 19.64 -9.76 11.45
N ARG A 435 18.38 -10.20 11.65
CA ARG A 435 17.82 -11.36 10.95
C ARG A 435 17.58 -11.08 9.48
N VAL A 436 17.02 -9.90 9.16
CA VAL A 436 16.52 -9.59 7.82
C VAL A 436 17.58 -8.95 6.94
N LEU A 437 18.39 -8.04 7.48
CA LEU A 437 19.35 -7.27 6.69
C LEU A 437 20.78 -7.81 6.83
N GLN A 438 21.43 -7.89 5.69
CA GLN A 438 22.85 -8.30 5.55
C GLN A 438 23.60 -7.21 4.78
N PRO A 439 24.06 -6.13 5.44
CA PRO A 439 24.62 -4.96 4.78
C PRO A 439 25.73 -5.27 3.76
N GLU A 440 26.54 -6.30 4.04
CA GLU A 440 27.66 -6.71 3.16
C GLU A 440 27.20 -7.38 1.86
N ARG A 441 25.91 -7.76 1.78
CA ARG A 441 25.34 -8.41 0.59
C ARG A 441 24.38 -7.52 -0.18
N MET A 442 24.23 -6.27 0.22
CA MET A 442 23.33 -5.34 -0.44
C MET A 442 23.79 -4.99 -1.85
N VAL A 443 22.82 -4.77 -2.71
CA VAL A 443 23.00 -4.13 -4.00
C VAL A 443 23.21 -2.64 -3.77
N THR A 444 24.19 -2.05 -4.42
CA THR A 444 24.37 -0.59 -4.54
C THR A 444 24.29 -0.23 -6.01
N VAL A 445 23.39 0.68 -6.35
CA VAL A 445 23.26 1.24 -7.70
C VAL A 445 23.52 2.72 -7.64
N VAL A 446 24.40 3.19 -8.49
CA VAL A 446 24.70 4.63 -8.65
C VAL A 446 24.60 5.01 -10.12
N VAL A 447 23.74 5.96 -10.45
CA VAL A 447 23.56 6.48 -11.80
C VAL A 447 23.95 7.94 -11.82
N GLY A 448 24.84 8.34 -12.74
CA GLY A 448 25.25 9.73 -12.91
C GLY A 448 26.35 10.22 -11.97
N ALA A 449 27.10 9.32 -11.29
CA ALA A 449 28.31 9.71 -10.58
C ALA A 449 29.42 10.09 -11.55
N LYS A 450 30.25 11.04 -11.15
CA LYS A 450 31.54 11.26 -11.83
C LYS A 450 32.53 10.18 -11.41
N PRO A 451 33.44 9.80 -12.32
CA PRO A 451 34.51 8.86 -12.01
C PRO A 451 35.37 9.30 -10.83
#